data_b9e20bdfde33744e2c49a5ad99b93ddb
#
_entry.id   b9e20bdfde33744e2c49a5ad99b93ddb
#
_cell.length_a   1.000
_cell.length_b   1.000
_cell.length_c   1.000
_cell.angle_alpha   90.00
_cell.angle_beta   90.00
_cell.angle_gamma   90.00
#
_symmetry.space_group_name_H-M   'P 1'
#
loop_
_entity.id
_entity.type
_entity.pdbx_description
1 polymer ?
#
loop_
_entity_poly.entity_id
_entity_poly.type
_entity_poly.pdbx_seq_one_letter_code
_entity_poly.pdbx_strand_id
1 'polypeptide(L)'
;MFDSVAIIFLILWVLVVGLFSYAAYWAFIIRKALATGLYRRQALWAGTMGLYFVALSTFLTVALSFNLTTLAVNLLGGLLISSGFIVIFAWIDSTVRVARRSDPLLRDTLRWSHLRYFIGLVTVGGSVSALITSINSGFSYVAPFGGAILFGAIALLLSAKRSGDAALRRHLKWMGLGIAMLWLASQLTGILFDIFPAGSLTAEAITYSAVVVGGFCLYRSARSLAPLGHLSLADVSAA
;
A
#
# COMPACT_ATOMS: atom_id res chain seq x y z
N MET A 1 32.72 -13.99 -3.96
CA MET A 1 32.27 -13.74 -2.59
C MET A 1 30.98 -12.91 -2.73
N PHE A 2 29.82 -13.46 -2.40
CA PHE A 2 28.57 -12.68 -2.50
C PHE A 2 28.63 -11.56 -1.45
N ASP A 3 28.31 -10.34 -1.87
CA ASP A 3 28.22 -9.20 -0.97
C ASP A 3 27.11 -9.49 0.06
N SER A 4 27.42 -9.38 1.34
CA SER A 4 26.47 -9.63 2.43
C SER A 4 25.22 -8.78 2.30
N VAL A 5 25.35 -7.55 1.78
CA VAL A 5 24.23 -6.63 1.54
C VAL A 5 23.33 -7.16 0.42
N ALA A 6 23.89 -7.74 -0.63
CA ALA A 6 23.10 -8.32 -1.72
C ALA A 6 22.26 -9.51 -1.25
N ILE A 7 22.80 -10.34 -0.35
CA ILE A 7 22.06 -11.46 0.26
C ILE A 7 20.91 -10.94 1.12
N ILE A 8 21.18 -9.95 1.98
CA ILE A 8 20.14 -9.34 2.83
C ILE A 8 19.03 -8.73 1.96
N PHE A 9 19.41 -8.00 0.91
CA PHE A 9 18.43 -7.42 -0.03
C PHE A 9 17.55 -8.50 -0.69
N LEU A 10 18.14 -9.59 -1.16
CA LEU A 10 17.41 -10.70 -1.76
C LEU A 10 16.42 -11.34 -0.78
N ILE A 11 16.84 -11.56 0.47
CA ILE A 11 15.95 -12.10 1.52
C ILE A 11 14.78 -11.15 1.75
N LEU A 12 15.04 -9.85 1.91
CA LEU A 12 14.01 -8.84 2.11
C LEU A 12 13.04 -8.77 0.92
N TRP A 13 13.56 -8.84 -0.31
CA TRP A 13 12.73 -8.87 -1.51
C TRP A 13 11.81 -10.10 -1.54
N VAL A 14 12.32 -11.30 -1.24
CA VAL A 14 11.50 -12.52 -1.16
C VAL A 14 10.41 -12.38 -0.10
N LEU A 15 10.75 -11.80 1.06
CA LEU A 15 9.77 -11.54 2.12
C LEU A 15 8.69 -10.55 1.67
N VAL A 16 9.06 -9.46 1.00
CA VAL A 16 8.10 -8.49 0.44
C VAL A 16 7.16 -9.18 -0.54
N VAL A 17 7.71 -9.86 -1.55
CA VAL A 17 6.90 -10.57 -2.55
C VAL A 17 5.99 -11.61 -1.88
N GLY A 18 6.50 -12.39 -0.95
CA GLY A 18 5.74 -13.41 -0.22
C GLY A 18 4.60 -12.81 0.62
N LEU A 19 4.90 -11.81 1.44
CA LEU A 19 3.90 -11.18 2.31
C LEU A 19 2.79 -10.48 1.53
N PHE A 20 3.13 -9.72 0.49
CA PHE A 20 2.13 -9.03 -0.31
C PHE A 20 1.32 -9.98 -1.19
N SER A 21 1.92 -11.03 -1.74
CA SER A 21 1.20 -12.08 -2.46
C SER A 21 0.21 -12.80 -1.53
N TYR A 22 0.64 -13.13 -0.32
CA TYR A 22 -0.19 -13.80 0.66
C TYR A 22 -1.30 -12.89 1.19
N ALA A 23 -1.03 -11.60 1.39
CA ALA A 23 -2.05 -10.60 1.73
C ALA A 23 -3.09 -10.46 0.61
N ALA A 24 -2.65 -10.42 -0.65
CA ALA A 24 -3.54 -10.37 -1.81
C ALA A 24 -4.41 -11.64 -1.92
N TYR A 25 -3.82 -12.81 -1.77
CA TYR A 25 -4.53 -14.10 -1.76
C TYR A 25 -5.66 -14.11 -0.72
N TRP A 26 -5.35 -13.78 0.55
CA TRP A 26 -6.36 -13.72 1.60
C TRP A 26 -7.45 -12.68 1.33
N ALA A 27 -7.08 -11.50 0.84
CA ALA A 27 -8.03 -10.47 0.51
C ALA A 27 -9.02 -10.91 -0.60
N PHE A 28 -8.53 -11.59 -1.63
CA PHE A 28 -9.40 -12.09 -2.71
C PHE A 28 -10.28 -13.26 -2.30
N ILE A 29 -9.78 -14.19 -1.48
CA ILE A 29 -10.59 -15.29 -0.95
C ILE A 29 -11.69 -14.73 -0.05
N ILE A 30 -11.33 -13.91 0.95
CA ILE A 30 -12.29 -13.32 1.87
C ILE A 30 -13.33 -12.48 1.12
N ARG A 31 -12.92 -11.77 0.05
CA ARG A 31 -13.86 -11.00 -0.78
C ARG A 31 -15.02 -11.83 -1.31
N LYS A 32 -14.77 -13.07 -1.72
CA LYS A 32 -15.83 -13.95 -2.25
C LYS A 32 -16.88 -14.27 -1.19
N ALA A 33 -16.44 -14.44 0.05
CA ALA A 33 -17.27 -14.83 1.18
C ALA A 33 -17.97 -13.64 1.89
N LEU A 34 -17.51 -12.39 1.68
CA LEU A 34 -18.10 -11.21 2.30
C LEU A 34 -19.46 -10.85 1.70
N ALA A 35 -20.49 -10.72 2.55
CA ALA A 35 -21.85 -10.37 2.13
C ALA A 35 -21.99 -8.87 1.80
N THR A 36 -21.32 -7.96 2.56
CA THR A 36 -21.50 -6.51 2.42
C THR A 36 -20.63 -5.92 1.32
N GLY A 37 -21.24 -5.12 0.43
CA GLY A 37 -20.54 -4.47 -0.70
C GLY A 37 -19.38 -3.56 -0.28
N LEU A 38 -19.46 -2.96 0.92
CA LEU A 38 -18.39 -2.09 1.45
C LEU A 38 -17.11 -2.88 1.74
N TYR A 39 -17.22 -3.97 2.52
CA TYR A 39 -16.07 -4.84 2.85
C TYR A 39 -15.56 -5.61 1.62
N ARG A 40 -16.46 -6.04 0.72
CA ARG A 40 -16.06 -6.64 -0.57
C ARG A 40 -15.20 -5.69 -1.40
N ARG A 41 -15.56 -4.41 -1.46
CA ARG A 41 -14.79 -3.38 -2.17
C ARG A 41 -13.44 -3.15 -1.50
N GLN A 42 -13.41 -3.09 -0.17
CA GLN A 42 -12.15 -2.94 0.56
C GLN A 42 -11.22 -4.14 0.36
N ALA A 43 -11.74 -5.35 0.43
CA ALA A 43 -10.97 -6.56 0.17
C ALA A 43 -10.41 -6.59 -1.26
N LEU A 44 -11.21 -6.16 -2.25
CA LEU A 44 -10.73 -6.02 -3.63
C LEU A 44 -9.51 -5.10 -3.71
N TRP A 45 -9.63 -3.89 -3.17
CA TRP A 45 -8.54 -2.91 -3.27
C TRP A 45 -7.32 -3.27 -2.43
N ALA A 46 -7.52 -3.93 -1.28
CA ALA A 46 -6.43 -4.49 -0.49
C ALA A 46 -5.65 -5.58 -1.26
N GLY A 47 -6.38 -6.48 -1.95
CA GLY A 47 -5.76 -7.49 -2.80
C GLY A 47 -5.01 -6.90 -3.99
N THR A 48 -5.63 -5.93 -4.68
CA THR A 48 -5.00 -5.20 -5.80
C THR A 48 -3.75 -4.44 -5.35
N MET A 49 -3.79 -3.84 -4.16
CA MET A 49 -2.64 -3.17 -3.56
C MET A 49 -1.49 -4.14 -3.29
N GLY A 50 -1.80 -5.33 -2.77
CA GLY A 50 -0.80 -6.39 -2.59
C GLY A 50 -0.13 -6.77 -3.92
N LEU A 51 -0.90 -7.04 -4.97
CA LEU A 51 -0.37 -7.34 -6.31
C LEU A 51 0.44 -6.18 -6.89
N TYR A 52 0.01 -4.94 -6.67
CA TYR A 52 0.75 -3.76 -7.09
C TYR A 52 2.15 -3.71 -6.47
N PHE A 53 2.26 -3.95 -5.15
CA PHE A 53 3.58 -3.98 -4.49
C PHE A 53 4.46 -5.13 -4.95
N VAL A 54 3.90 -6.29 -5.27
CA VAL A 54 4.64 -7.39 -5.91
C VAL A 54 5.20 -6.96 -7.25
N ALA A 55 4.36 -6.34 -8.10
CA ALA A 55 4.79 -5.86 -9.42
C ALA A 55 5.86 -4.76 -9.31
N LEU A 56 5.67 -3.80 -8.41
CA LEU A 56 6.62 -2.70 -8.18
C LEU A 56 7.97 -3.22 -7.70
N SER A 57 7.99 -4.08 -6.67
CA SER A 57 9.22 -4.62 -6.13
C SER A 57 9.95 -5.50 -7.15
N THR A 58 9.22 -6.29 -7.93
CA THR A 58 9.80 -7.10 -9.00
C THR A 58 10.38 -6.22 -10.11
N PHE A 59 9.66 -5.18 -10.54
CA PHE A 59 10.17 -4.25 -11.54
C PHE A 59 11.45 -3.56 -11.08
N LEU A 60 11.49 -3.05 -9.86
CA LEU A 60 12.67 -2.38 -9.30
C LEU A 60 13.87 -3.35 -9.26
N THR A 61 13.66 -4.58 -8.79
CA THR A 61 14.72 -5.58 -8.75
C THR A 61 15.24 -5.94 -10.15
N VAL A 62 14.34 -6.12 -11.13
CA VAL A 62 14.73 -6.40 -12.53
C VAL A 62 15.46 -5.20 -13.14
N ALA A 63 14.98 -3.99 -12.92
CA ALA A 63 15.61 -2.78 -13.44
C ALA A 63 17.05 -2.61 -12.91
N LEU A 64 17.27 -2.88 -11.61
CA LEU A 64 18.59 -2.82 -10.98
C LEU A 64 19.53 -3.96 -11.43
N SER A 65 18.97 -5.18 -11.60
CA SER A 65 19.80 -6.37 -11.90
C SER A 65 20.20 -6.47 -13.38
N PHE A 66 19.36 -6.01 -14.31
CA PHE A 66 19.55 -6.22 -15.76
C PHE A 66 19.89 -4.94 -16.52
N ASN A 67 20.18 -3.82 -15.84
CA ASN A 67 20.54 -2.54 -16.47
C ASN A 67 19.61 -2.20 -17.66
N LEU A 68 18.31 -2.22 -17.42
CA LEU A 68 17.31 -1.94 -18.46
C LEU A 68 17.59 -0.59 -19.14
N THR A 69 17.30 -0.52 -20.44
CA THR A 69 17.43 0.75 -21.17
C THR A 69 16.57 1.84 -20.54
N THR A 70 17.04 3.08 -20.59
CA THR A 70 16.32 4.25 -20.06
C THR A 70 14.88 4.33 -20.61
N LEU A 71 14.70 3.98 -21.90
CA LEU A 71 13.37 3.95 -22.52
C LEU A 71 12.46 2.90 -21.85
N ALA A 72 12.95 1.67 -21.66
CA ALA A 72 12.17 0.61 -21.01
C ALA A 72 11.81 0.97 -19.56
N VAL A 73 12.77 1.53 -18.80
CA VAL A 73 12.54 1.99 -17.43
C VAL A 73 11.47 3.09 -17.41
N ASN A 74 11.54 4.08 -18.29
CA ASN A 74 10.57 5.17 -18.33
C ASN A 74 9.17 4.70 -18.72
N LEU A 75 9.04 3.83 -19.71
CA LEU A 75 7.73 3.32 -20.17
C LEU A 75 7.09 2.40 -19.12
N LEU A 76 7.79 1.34 -18.72
CA LEU A 76 7.26 0.36 -17.78
C LEU A 76 7.08 0.95 -16.39
N GLY A 77 8.08 1.70 -15.92
CA GLY A 77 8.02 2.39 -14.64
C GLY A 77 6.95 3.47 -14.61
N GLY A 78 6.79 4.24 -15.70
CA GLY A 78 5.72 5.24 -15.83
C GLY A 78 4.34 4.62 -15.74
N LEU A 79 4.10 3.51 -16.45
CA LEU A 79 2.84 2.74 -16.35
C LEU A 79 2.60 2.22 -14.93
N LEU A 80 3.65 1.70 -14.29
CA LEU A 80 3.56 1.15 -12.96
C LEU A 80 3.27 2.24 -11.92
N ILE A 81 3.96 3.36 -11.96
CA ILE A 81 3.72 4.50 -11.05
C ILE A 81 2.31 5.06 -11.26
N SER A 82 1.87 5.22 -12.51
CA SER A 82 0.51 5.69 -12.81
C SER A 82 -0.57 4.77 -12.26
N SER A 83 -0.41 3.46 -12.45
CA SER A 83 -1.33 2.46 -11.88
C SER A 83 -1.30 2.50 -10.35
N GLY A 84 -0.14 2.76 -9.75
CA GLY A 84 0.06 2.90 -8.32
C GLY A 84 -0.76 4.02 -7.70
N PHE A 85 -0.75 5.21 -8.30
CA PHE A 85 -1.58 6.32 -7.83
C PHE A 85 -3.06 5.94 -7.79
N ILE A 86 -3.56 5.28 -8.83
CA ILE A 86 -4.97 4.84 -8.92
C ILE A 86 -5.29 3.80 -7.85
N VAL A 87 -4.45 2.78 -7.72
CA VAL A 87 -4.67 1.68 -6.76
C VAL A 87 -4.61 2.18 -5.32
N ILE A 88 -3.60 2.99 -4.98
CA ILE A 88 -3.44 3.57 -3.65
C ILE A 88 -4.63 4.47 -3.30
N PHE A 89 -5.04 5.33 -4.24
CA PHE A 89 -6.22 6.19 -4.05
C PHE A 89 -7.48 5.37 -3.78
N ALA A 90 -7.78 4.37 -4.60
CA ALA A 90 -8.97 3.55 -4.46
C ALA A 90 -8.96 2.73 -3.15
N TRP A 91 -7.78 2.26 -2.75
CA TRP A 91 -7.59 1.57 -1.49
C TRP A 91 -7.84 2.49 -0.28
N ILE A 92 -7.26 3.69 -0.28
CA ILE A 92 -7.47 4.68 0.79
C ILE A 92 -8.93 5.10 0.83
N ASP A 93 -9.56 5.42 -0.32
CA ASP A 93 -10.99 5.80 -0.37
C ASP A 93 -11.88 4.71 0.23
N SER A 94 -11.66 3.44 -0.14
CA SER A 94 -12.43 2.32 0.41
C SER A 94 -12.24 2.17 1.92
N THR A 95 -11.02 2.35 2.41
CA THR A 95 -10.66 2.21 3.82
C THR A 95 -11.24 3.33 4.68
N VAL A 96 -11.14 4.58 4.21
CA VAL A 96 -11.74 5.72 4.92
C VAL A 96 -13.26 5.61 4.97
N ARG A 97 -13.91 5.07 3.95
CA ARG A 97 -15.37 4.81 3.98
C ARG A 97 -15.74 3.79 5.06
N VAL A 98 -14.94 2.75 5.25
CA VAL A 98 -15.16 1.78 6.35
C VAL A 98 -15.00 2.48 7.69
N ALA A 99 -13.94 3.26 7.87
CA ALA A 99 -13.69 3.99 9.11
C ALA A 99 -14.83 4.98 9.43
N ARG A 100 -15.28 5.79 8.44
CA ARG A 100 -16.38 6.75 8.62
C ARG A 100 -17.73 6.10 8.95
N ARG A 101 -17.98 4.91 8.40
CA ARG A 101 -19.21 4.17 8.75
C ARG A 101 -19.21 3.69 10.20
N SER A 102 -18.02 3.44 10.73
CA SER A 102 -17.82 2.84 12.05
C SER A 102 -17.65 3.87 13.16
N ASP A 103 -17.20 5.09 12.82
CA ASP A 103 -16.94 6.18 13.75
C ASP A 103 -17.78 7.41 13.37
N PRO A 104 -18.88 7.68 14.11
CA PRO A 104 -19.74 8.85 13.87
C PRO A 104 -18.96 10.16 13.92
N LEU A 105 -18.02 10.31 14.87
CA LEU A 105 -17.22 11.52 15.00
C LEU A 105 -16.38 11.76 13.74
N LEU A 106 -15.75 10.70 13.20
CA LEU A 106 -14.98 10.81 11.97
C LEU A 106 -15.88 11.12 10.77
N ARG A 107 -17.10 10.59 10.76
CA ARG A 107 -18.11 10.89 9.73
C ARG A 107 -18.46 12.36 9.71
N ASP A 108 -18.64 12.97 10.87
CA ASP A 108 -19.15 14.34 11.01
C ASP A 108 -18.03 15.39 10.89
N THR A 109 -16.80 15.06 11.35
CA THR A 109 -15.66 16.00 11.32
C THR A 109 -14.86 15.93 10.02
N LEU A 110 -14.73 14.76 9.40
CA LEU A 110 -13.95 14.58 8.19
C LEU A 110 -14.76 14.90 6.94
N ARG A 111 -14.51 16.04 6.34
CA ARG A 111 -15.05 16.41 5.00
C ARG A 111 -14.32 15.61 3.91
N TRP A 112 -14.50 14.29 3.95
CA TRP A 112 -13.83 13.36 3.04
C TRP A 112 -14.07 13.67 1.57
N SER A 113 -15.24 14.22 1.23
CA SER A 113 -15.55 14.62 -0.15
C SER A 113 -14.52 15.61 -0.71
N HIS A 114 -14.16 16.66 0.04
CA HIS A 114 -13.19 17.66 -0.41
C HIS A 114 -11.77 17.09 -0.51
N LEU A 115 -11.35 16.32 0.52
CA LEU A 115 -10.05 15.67 0.51
C LEU A 115 -9.96 14.65 -0.64
N ARG A 116 -11.03 13.92 -0.91
CA ARG A 116 -11.12 12.96 -2.02
C ARG A 116 -10.94 13.64 -3.38
N TYR A 117 -11.55 14.80 -3.61
CA TYR A 117 -11.35 15.56 -4.85
C TYR A 117 -9.90 16.01 -5.00
N PHE A 118 -9.30 16.54 -3.93
CA PHE A 118 -7.89 16.92 -3.94
C PHE A 118 -6.97 15.73 -4.24
N ILE A 119 -7.12 14.61 -3.54
CA ILE A 119 -6.33 13.40 -3.79
C ILE A 119 -6.57 12.87 -5.21
N GLY A 120 -7.83 12.93 -5.70
CA GLY A 120 -8.17 12.55 -7.07
C GLY A 120 -7.44 13.40 -8.10
N LEU A 121 -7.37 14.72 -7.90
CA LEU A 121 -6.64 15.63 -8.76
C LEU A 121 -5.14 15.32 -8.77
N VAL A 122 -4.55 15.11 -7.59
CA VAL A 122 -3.13 14.69 -7.45
C VAL A 122 -2.89 13.34 -8.14
N THR A 123 -3.82 12.40 -8.01
CA THR A 123 -3.75 11.09 -8.69
C THR A 123 -3.72 11.25 -10.20
N VAL A 124 -4.62 12.03 -10.77
CA VAL A 124 -4.65 12.28 -12.21
C VAL A 124 -3.39 13.00 -12.66
N GLY A 125 -3.00 14.08 -11.99
CA GLY A 125 -1.78 14.85 -12.30
C GLY A 125 -0.53 13.98 -12.25
N GLY A 126 -0.34 13.19 -11.18
CA GLY A 126 0.79 12.28 -11.02
C GLY A 126 0.82 11.17 -12.08
N SER A 127 -0.35 10.56 -12.37
CA SER A 127 -0.47 9.52 -13.40
C SER A 127 -0.13 10.05 -14.80
N VAL A 128 -0.69 11.18 -15.18
CA VAL A 128 -0.44 11.81 -16.49
C VAL A 128 1.02 12.25 -16.59
N SER A 129 1.56 12.88 -15.55
CA SER A 129 2.96 13.34 -15.54
C SER A 129 3.93 12.16 -15.68
N ALA A 130 3.70 11.06 -14.93
CA ALA A 130 4.54 9.86 -15.02
C ALA A 130 4.52 9.19 -16.40
N LEU A 131 3.38 9.24 -17.11
CA LEU A 131 3.24 8.64 -18.44
C LEU A 131 3.83 9.51 -19.55
N ILE A 132 3.66 10.85 -19.48
CA ILE A 132 3.97 11.73 -20.59
C ILE A 132 5.41 12.24 -20.51
N THR A 133 5.90 12.58 -19.31
CA THR A 133 7.19 13.24 -19.17
C THR A 133 8.30 12.30 -18.72
N SER A 134 8.19 11.75 -17.53
CA SER A 134 9.15 10.80 -16.98
C SER A 134 8.65 10.25 -15.63
N ILE A 135 9.24 9.15 -15.19
CA ILE A 135 9.03 8.62 -13.84
C ILE A 135 9.34 9.70 -12.78
N ASN A 136 10.45 10.44 -12.93
CA ASN A 136 10.86 11.46 -11.98
C ASN A 136 9.82 12.57 -11.83
N SER A 137 9.16 12.97 -12.92
CA SER A 137 8.06 13.94 -12.87
C SER A 137 6.84 13.40 -12.12
N GLY A 138 6.54 12.11 -12.24
CA GLY A 138 5.50 11.45 -11.44
C GLY A 138 5.82 11.48 -9.95
N PHE A 139 7.08 11.29 -9.57
CA PHE A 139 7.50 11.34 -8.17
C PHE A 139 7.31 12.70 -7.50
N SER A 140 7.31 13.82 -8.23
CA SER A 140 7.05 15.14 -7.65
C SER A 140 5.65 15.26 -7.04
N TYR A 141 4.70 14.40 -7.44
CA TYR A 141 3.36 14.31 -6.85
C TYR A 141 3.28 13.40 -5.62
N VAL A 142 4.35 12.67 -5.29
CA VAL A 142 4.36 11.73 -4.16
C VAL A 142 4.25 12.47 -2.83
N ALA A 143 4.87 13.63 -2.67
CA ALA A 143 4.85 14.37 -1.40
C ALA A 143 3.43 14.80 -0.97
N PRO A 144 2.63 15.50 -1.79
CA PRO A 144 1.25 15.83 -1.44
C PRO A 144 0.37 14.57 -1.28
N PHE A 145 0.63 13.52 -2.08
CA PHE A 145 -0.05 12.25 -1.94
C PHE A 145 0.33 11.55 -0.63
N GLY A 146 1.60 11.61 -0.25
CA GLY A 146 2.13 11.08 1.00
C GLY A 146 1.49 11.71 2.24
N GLY A 147 1.25 13.02 2.23
CA GLY A 147 0.52 13.71 3.29
C GLY A 147 -0.91 13.18 3.47
N ALA A 148 -1.61 12.93 2.36
CA ALA A 148 -2.95 12.34 2.39
C ALA A 148 -2.94 10.89 2.89
N ILE A 149 -1.92 10.11 2.54
CA ILE A 149 -1.71 8.74 3.03
C ILE A 149 -1.52 8.74 4.56
N LEU A 150 -0.63 9.60 5.06
CA LEU A 150 -0.37 9.71 6.49
C LEU A 150 -1.63 10.14 7.26
N PHE A 151 -2.37 11.13 6.74
CA PHE A 151 -3.64 11.54 7.31
C PHE A 151 -4.64 10.37 7.36
N GLY A 152 -4.74 9.58 6.29
CA GLY A 152 -5.57 8.38 6.26
C GLY A 152 -5.15 7.36 7.32
N ALA A 153 -3.84 7.13 7.51
CA ALA A 153 -3.32 6.24 8.55
C ALA A 153 -3.69 6.70 9.95
N ILE A 154 -3.51 7.99 10.25
CA ILE A 154 -3.88 8.59 11.54
C ILE A 154 -5.39 8.45 11.79
N ALA A 155 -6.22 8.77 10.81
CA ALA A 155 -7.67 8.65 10.91
C ALA A 155 -8.10 7.21 11.26
N LEU A 156 -7.47 6.21 10.62
CA LEU A 156 -7.73 4.80 10.89
C LEU A 156 -7.32 4.37 12.30
N LEU A 157 -6.16 4.82 12.77
CA LEU A 157 -5.67 4.51 14.12
C LEU A 157 -6.54 5.13 15.21
N LEU A 158 -7.01 6.37 14.99
CA LEU A 158 -7.96 7.03 15.89
C LEU A 158 -9.32 6.33 15.89
N SER A 159 -9.84 5.95 14.73
CA SER A 159 -11.09 5.18 14.61
C SER A 159 -10.97 3.80 15.26
N ALA A 160 -9.81 3.14 15.12
CA ALA A 160 -9.53 1.88 15.80
C ALA A 160 -9.61 2.03 17.34
N LYS A 161 -9.03 3.11 17.88
CA LYS A 161 -9.06 3.37 19.33
C LYS A 161 -10.48 3.59 19.86
N ARG A 162 -11.36 4.19 19.05
CA ARG A 162 -12.77 4.51 19.43
C ARG A 162 -13.75 3.38 19.13
N SER A 163 -13.40 2.42 18.28
CA SER A 163 -14.29 1.34 17.91
C SER A 163 -14.61 0.41 19.08
N GLY A 164 -15.90 0.21 19.35
CA GLY A 164 -16.39 -0.77 20.32
C GLY A 164 -16.29 -2.22 19.82
N ASP A 165 -16.33 -2.44 18.49
CA ASP A 165 -16.20 -3.75 17.88
C ASP A 165 -14.73 -4.18 17.84
N ALA A 166 -14.42 -5.31 18.48
CA ALA A 166 -13.06 -5.83 18.59
C ALA A 166 -12.48 -6.27 17.24
N ALA A 167 -13.30 -6.84 16.34
CA ALA A 167 -12.88 -7.27 15.01
C ALA A 167 -12.54 -6.06 14.14
N LEU A 168 -13.43 -5.07 14.11
CA LEU A 168 -13.23 -3.82 13.39
C LEU A 168 -12.04 -3.04 13.93
N ARG A 169 -11.89 -2.93 15.26
CA ARG A 169 -10.74 -2.31 15.90
C ARG A 169 -9.43 -2.92 15.43
N ARG A 170 -9.37 -4.26 15.39
CA ARG A 170 -8.19 -4.99 14.92
C ARG A 170 -7.89 -4.70 13.46
N HIS A 171 -8.93 -4.71 12.62
CA HIS A 171 -8.79 -4.41 11.18
C HIS A 171 -8.25 -3.00 10.95
N LEU A 172 -8.89 -1.99 11.52
CA LEU A 172 -8.50 -0.58 11.38
C LEU A 172 -7.09 -0.32 11.91
N LYS A 173 -6.72 -0.94 13.05
CA LYS A 173 -5.38 -0.84 13.62
C LYS A 173 -4.30 -1.38 12.67
N TRP A 174 -4.46 -2.61 12.19
CA TRP A 174 -3.47 -3.20 11.28
C TRP A 174 -3.40 -2.47 9.94
N MET A 175 -4.53 -2.01 9.43
CA MET A 175 -4.58 -1.20 8.22
C MET A 175 -3.85 0.14 8.42
N GLY A 176 -4.15 0.87 9.48
CA GLY A 176 -3.49 2.15 9.78
C GLY A 176 -1.98 2.01 9.97
N LEU A 177 -1.52 0.98 10.70
CA LEU A 177 -0.10 0.69 10.85
C LEU A 177 0.55 0.33 9.51
N GLY A 178 -0.09 -0.51 8.69
CA GLY A 178 0.43 -0.88 7.38
C GLY A 178 0.60 0.33 6.47
N ILE A 179 -0.40 1.21 6.40
CA ILE A 179 -0.33 2.46 5.63
C ILE A 179 0.79 3.38 6.15
N ALA A 180 0.91 3.54 7.47
CA ALA A 180 1.95 4.36 8.09
C ALA A 180 3.36 3.83 7.76
N MET A 181 3.56 2.51 7.79
CA MET A 181 4.85 1.88 7.45
C MET A 181 5.20 2.02 5.97
N LEU A 182 4.22 1.90 5.07
CA LEU A 182 4.44 2.13 3.63
C LEU A 182 4.74 3.62 3.33
N TRP A 183 4.07 4.53 4.04
CA TRP A 183 4.41 5.95 3.98
C TRP A 183 5.83 6.20 4.47
N LEU A 184 6.21 5.64 5.63
CA LEU A 184 7.57 5.74 6.16
C LEU A 184 8.60 5.20 5.16
N ALA A 185 8.36 4.05 4.55
CA ALA A 185 9.22 3.50 3.51
C ALA A 185 9.43 4.47 2.35
N SER A 186 8.36 5.14 1.88
CA SER A 186 8.46 6.14 0.80
C SER A 186 9.28 7.38 1.20
N GLN A 187 9.19 7.83 2.47
CA GLN A 187 10.01 8.94 2.96
C GLN A 187 11.47 8.52 3.15
N LEU A 188 11.71 7.33 3.67
CA LEU A 188 13.06 6.78 3.81
C LEU A 188 13.75 6.68 2.45
N THR A 189 13.05 6.23 1.41
CA THR A 189 13.61 6.20 0.04
C THR A 189 14.14 7.57 -0.37
N GLY A 190 13.36 8.64 -0.21
CA GLY A 190 13.79 9.99 -0.54
C GLY A 190 15.05 10.42 0.22
N ILE A 191 15.03 10.28 1.56
CA ILE A 191 16.14 10.68 2.43
C ILE A 191 17.40 9.85 2.15
N LEU A 192 17.25 8.54 1.95
CA LEU A 192 18.40 7.65 1.76
C LEU A 192 19.08 7.84 0.41
N PHE A 193 18.34 8.21 -0.63
CA PHE A 193 18.94 8.55 -1.92
C PHE A 193 19.73 9.85 -1.90
N ASP A 194 19.47 10.75 -0.95
CA ASP A 194 20.30 11.95 -0.73
C ASP A 194 21.61 11.63 0.01
N ILE A 195 21.62 10.56 0.83
CA ILE A 195 22.75 10.18 1.68
C ILE A 195 23.65 9.15 0.99
N PHE A 196 23.05 8.19 0.29
CA PHE A 196 23.75 7.09 -0.38
C PHE A 196 23.78 7.30 -1.90
N PRO A 197 24.81 6.79 -2.59
CA PRO A 197 24.82 6.81 -4.05
C PRO A 197 23.57 6.15 -4.65
N ALA A 198 23.12 6.66 -5.79
CA ALA A 198 22.00 6.07 -6.53
C ALA A 198 22.25 4.58 -6.81
N GLY A 199 21.26 3.74 -6.55
CA GLY A 199 21.37 2.28 -6.68
C GLY A 199 22.09 1.58 -5.52
N SER A 200 22.29 2.26 -4.37
CA SER A 200 22.85 1.63 -3.18
C SER A 200 21.96 0.53 -2.62
N LEU A 201 22.44 -0.71 -2.65
CA LEU A 201 21.74 -1.85 -2.05
C LEU A 201 21.47 -1.66 -0.55
N THR A 202 22.30 -0.87 0.14
CA THR A 202 22.09 -0.56 1.56
C THR A 202 20.86 0.32 1.76
N ALA A 203 20.69 1.37 0.94
CA ALA A 203 19.50 2.23 0.99
C ALA A 203 18.23 1.43 0.68
N GLU A 204 18.30 0.58 -0.34
CA GLU A 204 17.20 -0.31 -0.71
C GLU A 204 16.85 -1.30 0.41
N ALA A 205 17.84 -1.92 1.04
CA ALA A 205 17.62 -2.87 2.14
C ALA A 205 16.93 -2.20 3.35
N ILE A 206 17.31 -0.97 3.69
CA ILE A 206 16.65 -0.20 4.77
C ILE A 206 15.20 0.09 4.41
N THR A 207 14.93 0.56 3.19
CA THR A 207 13.57 0.83 2.69
C THR A 207 12.72 -0.44 2.68
N TYR A 208 13.26 -1.54 2.14
CA TYR A 208 12.54 -2.83 2.10
C TYR A 208 12.24 -3.39 3.49
N SER A 209 13.06 -3.11 4.50
CA SER A 209 12.74 -3.50 5.88
C SER A 209 11.44 -2.86 6.36
N ALA A 210 11.21 -1.57 6.09
CA ALA A 210 9.95 -0.90 6.40
C ALA A 210 8.79 -1.45 5.56
N VAL A 211 9.02 -1.77 4.28
CA VAL A 211 8.02 -2.40 3.39
C VAL A 211 7.61 -3.78 3.88
N VAL A 212 8.55 -4.60 4.38
CA VAL A 212 8.25 -5.92 4.99
C VAL A 212 7.31 -5.78 6.18
N VAL A 213 7.57 -4.83 7.08
CA VAL A 213 6.67 -4.57 8.22
C VAL A 213 5.29 -4.10 7.73
N GLY A 214 5.25 -3.22 6.72
CA GLY A 214 4.01 -2.79 6.08
C GLY A 214 3.23 -3.96 5.49
N GLY A 215 3.89 -4.85 4.74
CA GLY A 215 3.30 -6.06 4.16
C GLY A 215 2.72 -7.01 5.22
N PHE A 216 3.44 -7.21 6.33
CA PHE A 216 2.94 -7.99 7.45
C PHE A 216 1.67 -7.36 8.06
N CYS A 217 1.65 -6.05 8.26
CA CYS A 217 0.48 -5.34 8.77
C CYS A 217 -0.72 -5.48 7.81
N LEU A 218 -0.49 -5.37 6.49
CA LEU A 218 -1.54 -5.56 5.49
C LEU A 218 -2.07 -7.00 5.46
N TYR A 219 -1.21 -7.98 5.57
CA TYR A 219 -1.61 -9.38 5.73
C TYR A 219 -2.51 -9.58 6.95
N ARG A 220 -2.11 -9.04 8.11
CA ARG A 220 -2.92 -9.10 9.34
C ARG A 220 -4.25 -8.37 9.18
N SER A 221 -4.27 -7.24 8.49
CA SER A 221 -5.48 -6.49 8.17
C SER A 221 -6.41 -7.30 7.25
N ALA A 222 -5.90 -7.90 6.18
CA ALA A 222 -6.68 -8.71 5.27
C ALA A 222 -7.37 -9.88 6.00
N ARG A 223 -6.62 -10.62 6.83
CA ARG A 223 -7.19 -11.70 7.64
C ARG A 223 -8.25 -11.23 8.64
N SER A 224 -8.12 -10.01 9.15
CA SER A 224 -9.09 -9.45 10.11
C SER A 224 -10.42 -9.01 9.47
N LEU A 225 -10.54 -9.05 8.14
CA LEU A 225 -11.82 -8.85 7.44
C LEU A 225 -12.78 -10.04 7.58
N ALA A 226 -12.28 -11.26 7.77
CA ALA A 226 -13.14 -12.44 7.86
C ALA A 226 -14.16 -12.37 9.01
N PRO A 227 -13.77 -12.03 10.26
CA PRO A 227 -14.73 -11.87 11.35
C PRO A 227 -15.76 -10.77 11.13
N LEU A 228 -15.43 -9.72 10.36
CA LEU A 228 -16.37 -8.64 10.01
C LEU A 228 -17.48 -9.11 9.07
N GLY A 229 -17.25 -10.19 8.34
CA GLY A 229 -18.27 -10.87 7.52
C GLY A 229 -19.01 -11.98 8.25
N HIS A 230 -18.81 -12.13 9.56
CA HIS A 230 -19.30 -13.28 10.35
C HIS A 230 -18.77 -14.64 9.86
N LEU A 231 -17.61 -14.62 9.24
CA LEU A 231 -16.96 -15.82 8.69
C LEU A 231 -15.90 -16.34 9.66
N SER A 232 -15.86 -17.63 9.89
CA SER A 232 -14.68 -18.25 10.48
C SER A 232 -13.56 -18.35 9.44
N LEU A 233 -12.29 -18.36 9.90
CA LEU A 233 -11.17 -18.56 8.99
C LEU A 233 -11.18 -19.96 8.35
N ALA A 234 -11.87 -20.93 8.97
CA ALA A 234 -12.08 -22.27 8.43
C ALA A 234 -13.05 -22.23 7.23
N ASP A 235 -14.15 -21.47 7.32
CA ASP A 235 -15.11 -21.32 6.22
C ASP A 235 -14.47 -20.63 5.00
N VAL A 236 -13.53 -19.70 5.24
CA VAL A 236 -12.80 -19.01 4.18
C VAL A 236 -11.80 -19.92 3.48
N SER A 237 -11.21 -20.88 4.20
CA SER A 237 -10.25 -21.83 3.61
C SER A 237 -10.91 -22.97 2.83
N ALA A 238 -12.21 -23.18 3.01
CA ALA A 238 -13.00 -24.19 2.32
C ALA A 238 -13.68 -23.67 1.03
N ALA A 239 -13.63 -22.35 0.77
CA ALA A 239 -14.25 -21.69 -0.39
C ALA A 239 -13.25 -21.36 -1.50
#